data_0cd135329b0049914be1c7e04c2a813c
#
_entry.id   0cd135329b0049914be1c7e04c2a813c
#
_cell.length_a   1.000
_cell.length_b   1.000
_cell.length_c   1.000
_cell.angle_alpha   90.00
_cell.angle_beta   90.00
_cell.angle_gamma   90.00
#
_symmetry.space_group_name_H-M   'P 1'
#
loop_
_entity.id
_entity.type
_entity.pdbx_description
1 polymer ?
#
loop_
_entity_poly.entity_id
_entity_poly.type
_entity_poly.pdbx_seq_one_letter_code
_entity_poly.pdbx_strand_id
1 'polypeptide(L)'
;VATKPATQVEKSAAVVVIEDAGDPGYVSRGGHKLAGALHAFSEEYRQGAGAGQDPGVRPVPGAELKVAGRLALDAGASTGGFTDVLLRAGAARVLAVDVGYGQLAWSLRSDERVSVHDRTNVRELTLERIGGKPVDLVVGDLSFIPLGLVLPALVRCAAPGADLVLMVKPQFEVGKERLGSGGVVRSAELRAEAVRTVAGRAAELGLGVLGVTASPLPGPSGNVEYFLWMRAGAPALDPADVDRAVAEGPS
;
A
#
# COMPACT_ATOMS: atom_id res chain seq x y z
N VAL A 1 -26.03 11.51 14.43
CA VAL A 1 -24.67 10.99 14.22
C VAL A 1 -24.04 11.78 13.09
N ALA A 2 -22.91 12.44 13.35
CA ALA A 2 -22.15 13.15 12.32
C ALA A 2 -21.34 12.11 11.53
N THR A 3 -21.67 11.93 10.27
CA THR A 3 -21.01 10.96 9.38
C THR A 3 -20.02 11.58 8.40
N LYS A 4 -19.91 12.91 8.39
CA LYS A 4 -18.99 13.66 7.52
C LYS A 4 -18.06 14.55 8.33
N PRO A 5 -16.76 14.66 7.99
CA PRO A 5 -15.79 15.49 8.73
C PRO A 5 -16.17 16.97 8.86
N ALA A 6 -16.96 17.51 7.92
CA ALA A 6 -17.39 18.91 7.90
C ALA A 6 -18.81 19.12 8.43
N THR A 7 -19.38 18.17 9.19
CA THR A 7 -20.70 18.35 9.79
C THR A 7 -20.65 19.45 10.85
N GLN A 8 -21.40 20.54 10.64
CA GLN A 8 -21.53 21.60 11.61
C GLN A 8 -22.44 21.13 12.75
N VAL A 9 -21.98 21.27 13.98
CA VAL A 9 -22.72 20.98 15.21
C VAL A 9 -22.83 22.24 16.04
N GLU A 10 -23.88 22.36 16.86
CA GLU A 10 -24.01 23.48 17.79
C GLU A 10 -22.87 23.49 18.80
N LYS A 11 -22.45 24.70 19.24
CA LYS A 11 -21.36 24.87 20.23
C LYS A 11 -21.58 24.11 21.54
N SER A 12 -22.83 23.86 21.89
CA SER A 12 -23.26 23.17 23.13
C SER A 12 -23.44 21.64 22.91
N ALA A 13 -23.25 21.14 21.70
CA ALA A 13 -23.44 19.72 21.44
C ALA A 13 -22.39 18.87 22.17
N ALA A 14 -22.84 17.90 22.93
CA ALA A 14 -21.95 16.88 23.49
C ALA A 14 -21.44 15.98 22.35
N VAL A 15 -20.14 15.99 22.13
CA VAL A 15 -19.50 15.13 21.13
C VAL A 15 -19.07 13.84 21.83
N VAL A 16 -19.68 12.74 21.44
CA VAL A 16 -19.26 11.39 21.85
C VAL A 16 -18.63 10.72 20.66
N VAL A 17 -17.37 10.35 20.77
CA VAL A 17 -16.71 9.50 19.78
C VAL A 17 -17.20 8.08 20.01
N ILE A 18 -17.91 7.53 19.05
CA ILE A 18 -18.31 6.12 19.08
C ILE A 18 -17.14 5.35 18.48
N GLU A 19 -16.38 4.67 19.33
CA GLU A 19 -15.37 3.72 18.90
C GLU A 19 -16.10 2.46 18.42
N ASP A 20 -15.81 2.05 17.18
CA ASP A 20 -16.24 0.75 16.70
C ASP A 20 -15.40 -0.32 17.40
N ALA A 21 -16.04 -1.20 18.17
CA ALA A 21 -15.35 -2.27 18.90
C ALA A 21 -14.55 -3.23 17.98
N GLY A 22 -14.81 -3.20 16.67
CA GLY A 22 -14.08 -3.94 15.65
C GLY A 22 -12.95 -3.15 14.98
N ASP A 23 -12.84 -1.83 15.22
CA ASP A 23 -11.77 -1.01 14.64
C ASP A 23 -10.45 -1.25 15.39
N PRO A 24 -9.39 -1.74 14.73
CA PRO A 24 -8.08 -1.89 15.34
C PRO A 24 -7.43 -0.58 15.77
N GLY A 25 -8.02 0.57 15.47
CA GLY A 25 -7.54 1.89 15.87
C GLY A 25 -6.16 2.23 15.29
N TYR A 26 -5.97 2.03 13.99
CA TYR A 26 -4.76 2.49 13.32
C TYR A 26 -4.65 4.02 13.35
N VAL A 27 -3.43 4.55 13.38
CA VAL A 27 -3.17 6.00 13.43
C VAL A 27 -3.77 6.77 12.25
N SER A 28 -4.11 6.08 11.16
CA SER A 28 -4.85 6.65 10.03
C SER A 28 -5.56 5.58 9.20
N ARG A 29 -6.48 6.03 8.33
CA ARG A 29 -7.20 5.16 7.37
C ARG A 29 -6.28 4.33 6.46
N GLY A 30 -5.07 4.81 6.19
CA GLY A 30 -4.06 4.07 5.42
C GLY A 30 -3.75 2.71 6.06
N GLY A 31 -3.78 2.60 7.39
CA GLY A 31 -3.56 1.34 8.09
C GLY A 31 -4.53 0.25 7.67
N HIS A 32 -5.82 0.54 7.56
CA HIS A 32 -6.82 -0.45 7.11
C HIS A 32 -6.53 -0.94 5.69
N LYS A 33 -6.00 -0.08 4.80
CA LYS A 33 -5.66 -0.46 3.43
C LYS A 33 -4.54 -1.48 3.40
N LEU A 34 -3.41 -1.19 4.08
CA LEU A 34 -2.30 -2.13 4.13
C LEU A 34 -2.67 -3.43 4.87
N ALA A 35 -3.37 -3.33 6.00
CA ALA A 35 -3.80 -4.51 6.75
C ALA A 35 -4.66 -5.44 5.88
N GLY A 36 -5.59 -4.90 5.10
CA GLY A 36 -6.38 -5.69 4.15
C GLY A 36 -5.55 -6.34 3.06
N ALA A 37 -4.55 -5.63 2.52
CA ALA A 37 -3.63 -6.20 1.54
C ALA A 37 -2.77 -7.32 2.14
N LEU A 38 -2.21 -7.12 3.33
CA LEU A 38 -1.43 -8.15 4.02
C LEU A 38 -2.28 -9.39 4.33
N HIS A 39 -3.54 -9.19 4.73
CA HIS A 39 -4.48 -10.29 4.93
C HIS A 39 -4.76 -11.04 3.63
N ALA A 40 -5.09 -10.34 2.54
CA ALA A 40 -5.34 -10.95 1.23
C ALA A 40 -4.13 -11.73 0.67
N PHE A 41 -2.91 -11.29 1.02
CA PHE A 41 -1.68 -11.97 0.60
C PHE A 41 -1.19 -13.02 1.63
N SER A 42 -1.89 -13.20 2.76
CA SER A 42 -1.52 -14.19 3.76
C SER A 42 -1.85 -15.62 3.30
N GLU A 43 -1.11 -16.59 3.83
CA GLU A 43 -1.38 -18.01 3.57
C GLU A 43 -2.72 -18.45 4.18
N GLU A 44 -3.07 -17.91 5.33
CA GLU A 44 -4.33 -18.20 6.02
C GLU A 44 -5.56 -17.84 5.17
N TYR A 45 -5.56 -16.65 4.58
CA TYR A 45 -6.63 -16.21 3.67
C TYR A 45 -6.72 -17.12 2.45
N ARG A 46 -5.57 -17.46 1.86
CA ARG A 46 -5.50 -18.33 0.67
C ARG A 46 -5.94 -19.77 0.93
N GLN A 47 -5.73 -20.29 2.12
CA GLN A 47 -6.18 -21.63 2.52
C GLN A 47 -7.65 -21.67 2.95
N GLY A 48 -8.17 -20.59 3.55
CA GLY A 48 -9.55 -20.47 4.03
C GLY A 48 -10.59 -20.21 2.95
N ALA A 49 -10.18 -19.72 1.80
CA ALA A 49 -11.05 -19.59 0.63
C ALA A 49 -11.35 -20.98 0.07
N GLY A 50 -12.49 -21.54 0.47
CA GLY A 50 -12.95 -22.85 0.02
C GLY A 50 -13.10 -22.93 -1.50
N ALA A 51 -13.21 -24.14 -2.04
CA ALA A 51 -13.20 -24.47 -3.48
C ALA A 51 -14.26 -23.77 -4.36
N GLY A 52 -15.01 -22.82 -3.82
CA GLY A 52 -16.01 -22.00 -4.54
C GLY A 52 -15.82 -20.49 -4.37
N GLN A 53 -14.86 -20.04 -3.55
CA GLN A 53 -14.47 -18.63 -3.42
C GLN A 53 -13.00 -18.52 -3.83
N ASP A 54 -12.77 -18.12 -5.07
CA ASP A 54 -11.42 -17.84 -5.55
C ASP A 54 -10.92 -16.57 -4.82
N PRO A 55 -9.85 -16.65 -3.98
CA PRO A 55 -9.42 -15.55 -3.10
C PRO A 55 -8.77 -14.37 -3.83
N GLY A 56 -8.96 -14.23 -5.15
CA GLY A 56 -8.40 -13.13 -5.94
C GLY A 56 -6.87 -13.14 -6.06
N VAL A 57 -6.19 -14.03 -5.36
CA VAL A 57 -4.74 -14.17 -5.36
C VAL A 57 -4.40 -15.63 -5.61
N ARG A 58 -3.86 -15.95 -6.79
CA ARG A 58 -3.37 -17.30 -7.06
C ARG A 58 -2.18 -17.60 -6.15
N PRO A 59 -2.21 -18.73 -5.41
CA PRO A 59 -1.06 -19.12 -4.62
C PRO A 59 0.13 -19.40 -5.55
N VAL A 60 1.18 -18.62 -5.45
CA VAL A 60 2.48 -19.06 -5.99
C VAL A 60 3.05 -20.03 -4.93
N PRO A 61 3.26 -21.31 -5.27
CA PRO A 61 3.75 -22.28 -4.30
C PRO A 61 5.02 -21.80 -3.60
N GLY A 62 5.02 -21.83 -2.27
CA GLY A 62 6.16 -21.37 -1.46
C GLY A 62 6.30 -19.86 -1.31
N ALA A 63 5.42 -19.04 -1.88
CA ALA A 63 5.42 -17.60 -1.65
C ALA A 63 4.57 -17.28 -0.41
N GLU A 64 5.20 -16.72 0.60
CA GLU A 64 4.57 -16.22 1.82
C GLU A 64 5.04 -14.78 2.05
N LEU A 65 4.09 -13.89 2.28
CA LEU A 65 4.40 -12.52 2.67
C LEU A 65 4.53 -12.44 4.19
N LYS A 66 5.77 -12.30 4.66
CA LYS A 66 6.08 -12.14 6.09
C LYS A 66 6.47 -10.70 6.39
N VAL A 67 5.98 -10.18 7.51
CA VAL A 67 6.38 -8.87 8.05
C VAL A 67 7.26 -9.04 9.29
N ALA A 68 6.95 -10.03 10.13
CA ALA A 68 7.63 -10.24 11.40
C ALA A 68 9.16 -10.39 11.23
N GLY A 69 9.91 -9.68 12.05
CA GLY A 69 11.37 -9.72 12.10
C GLY A 69 12.09 -8.98 10.96
N ARG A 70 11.37 -8.36 10.02
CA ARG A 70 11.97 -7.69 8.85
C ARG A 70 12.33 -6.23 9.10
N LEU A 71 13.33 -5.75 8.40
CA LEU A 71 13.60 -4.34 8.16
C LEU A 71 12.70 -3.87 7.00
N ALA A 72 11.74 -3.01 7.29
CA ALA A 72 10.77 -2.52 6.33
C ALA A 72 11.02 -1.04 5.96
N LEU A 73 10.73 -0.68 4.71
CA LEU A 73 10.67 0.68 4.20
C LEU A 73 9.21 1.04 3.94
N ASP A 74 8.71 2.11 4.55
CA ASP A 74 7.41 2.71 4.29
C ASP A 74 7.61 3.97 3.43
N ALA A 75 7.31 3.87 2.14
CA ALA A 75 7.48 4.93 1.16
C ALA A 75 6.21 5.76 1.02
N GLY A 76 6.25 7.01 1.49
CA GLY A 76 5.08 7.88 1.63
C GLY A 76 4.38 7.66 2.97
N ALA A 77 5.15 7.66 4.06
CA ALA A 77 4.65 7.30 5.38
C ALA A 77 3.53 8.22 5.92
N SER A 78 3.52 9.50 5.52
CA SER A 78 2.50 10.48 5.92
C SER A 78 2.26 10.47 7.44
N THR A 79 1.03 10.24 7.90
CA THR A 79 0.68 10.13 9.33
C THR A 79 1.11 8.82 9.97
N GLY A 80 1.55 7.81 9.18
CA GLY A 80 2.11 6.57 9.68
C GLY A 80 1.17 5.37 9.66
N GLY A 81 0.09 5.40 8.89
CA GLY A 81 -0.85 4.28 8.84
C GLY A 81 -0.19 2.97 8.44
N PHE A 82 0.69 2.98 7.43
CA PHE A 82 1.42 1.78 7.02
C PHE A 82 2.48 1.38 8.05
N THR A 83 3.23 2.35 8.57
CA THR A 83 4.20 2.13 9.65
C THR A 83 3.56 1.44 10.86
N ASP A 84 2.38 1.90 11.31
CA ASP A 84 1.63 1.31 12.44
C ASP A 84 1.29 -0.17 12.18
N VAL A 85 0.76 -0.48 11.00
CA VAL A 85 0.46 -1.87 10.60
C VAL A 85 1.70 -2.73 10.61
N LEU A 86 2.82 -2.25 10.04
CA LEU A 86 4.07 -2.99 10.01
C LEU A 86 4.59 -3.31 11.41
N LEU A 87 4.54 -2.34 12.32
CA LEU A 87 4.97 -2.53 13.72
C LEU A 87 4.09 -3.54 14.46
N ARG A 88 2.77 -3.46 14.27
CA ARG A 88 1.81 -4.43 14.85
C ARG A 88 1.96 -5.83 14.25
N ALA A 89 2.33 -5.92 12.98
CA ALA A 89 2.65 -7.18 12.32
C ALA A 89 4.06 -7.72 12.67
N GLY A 90 4.78 -7.08 13.60
CA GLY A 90 6.04 -7.56 14.14
C GLY A 90 7.28 -7.19 13.33
N ALA A 91 7.25 -6.16 12.49
CA ALA A 91 8.46 -5.66 11.84
C ALA A 91 9.54 -5.33 12.89
N ALA A 92 10.77 -5.76 12.65
CA ALA A 92 11.90 -5.47 13.55
C ALA A 92 12.26 -3.98 13.54
N ARG A 93 12.13 -3.34 12.38
CA ARG A 93 12.36 -1.90 12.20
C ARG A 93 11.61 -1.39 10.99
N VAL A 94 11.17 -0.13 11.05
CA VAL A 94 10.52 0.57 9.93
C VAL A 94 11.26 1.87 9.63
N LEU A 95 11.64 2.04 8.37
CA LEU A 95 12.19 3.28 7.84
C LEU A 95 11.03 4.05 7.20
N ALA A 96 10.51 5.05 7.92
CA ALA A 96 9.38 5.86 7.48
C ALA A 96 9.88 7.05 6.66
N VAL A 97 9.67 6.99 5.34
CA VAL A 97 10.17 7.99 4.38
C VAL A 97 9.02 8.81 3.84
N ASP A 98 9.12 10.15 3.96
CA ASP A 98 8.14 11.06 3.39
C ASP A 98 8.78 12.37 2.92
N VAL A 99 8.20 12.96 1.86
CA VAL A 99 8.60 14.29 1.35
C VAL A 99 8.13 15.40 2.29
N GLY A 100 7.09 15.17 3.07
CA GLY A 100 6.57 16.07 4.10
C GLY A 100 7.51 16.17 5.31
N TYR A 101 7.08 16.96 6.27
CA TYR A 101 7.82 17.16 7.51
C TYR A 101 6.89 17.12 8.72
N GLY A 102 7.26 16.32 9.72
CA GLY A 102 6.57 16.28 11.01
C GLY A 102 5.15 15.71 10.96
N GLN A 103 4.80 14.98 9.90
CA GLN A 103 3.45 14.42 9.72
C GLN A 103 3.22 13.14 10.52
N LEU A 104 4.28 12.35 10.73
CA LEU A 104 4.20 11.06 11.41
C LEU A 104 3.67 11.23 12.83
N ALA A 105 2.69 10.40 13.21
CA ALA A 105 2.09 10.42 14.55
C ALA A 105 3.15 10.30 15.64
N TRP A 106 2.97 11.04 16.76
CA TRP A 106 3.94 11.10 17.84
C TRP A 106 4.25 9.71 18.43
N SER A 107 3.25 8.86 18.59
CA SER A 107 3.41 7.50 19.08
C SER A 107 4.37 6.66 18.25
N LEU A 108 4.35 6.84 16.92
CA LEU A 108 5.24 6.16 15.99
C LEU A 108 6.62 6.82 15.95
N ARG A 109 6.66 8.14 16.00
CA ARG A 109 7.91 8.91 15.99
C ARG A 109 8.78 8.62 17.21
N SER A 110 8.16 8.27 18.34
CA SER A 110 8.84 7.92 19.59
C SER A 110 9.13 6.42 19.76
N ASP A 111 8.68 5.57 18.84
CA ASP A 111 8.98 4.13 18.87
C ASP A 111 10.43 3.91 18.39
N GLU A 112 11.24 3.22 19.20
CA GLU A 112 12.65 2.94 18.92
C GLU A 112 12.88 2.11 17.65
N ARG A 113 11.84 1.39 17.19
CA ARG A 113 11.87 0.62 15.95
C ARG A 113 11.66 1.48 14.71
N VAL A 114 11.28 2.75 14.86
CA VAL A 114 10.99 3.66 13.74
C VAL A 114 12.16 4.61 13.50
N SER A 115 12.62 4.66 12.26
CA SER A 115 13.55 5.68 11.78
C SER A 115 12.82 6.62 10.82
N VAL A 116 12.73 7.90 11.21
CA VAL A 116 11.99 8.91 10.45
C VAL A 116 12.91 9.62 9.47
N HIS A 117 12.53 9.62 8.20
CA HIS A 117 13.21 10.28 7.10
C HIS A 117 12.28 11.31 6.45
N ASP A 118 12.03 12.41 7.16
CA ASP A 118 11.25 13.56 6.68
C ASP A 118 11.99 14.28 5.52
N ARG A 119 11.27 15.04 4.69
CA ARG A 119 11.79 15.84 3.56
C ARG A 119 12.64 15.01 2.58
N THR A 120 12.28 13.75 2.42
CA THR A 120 13.02 12.80 1.58
C THR A 120 12.18 12.40 0.37
N ASN A 121 12.64 12.78 -0.81
CA ASN A 121 12.00 12.39 -2.07
C ASN A 121 12.35 10.93 -2.39
N VAL A 122 11.35 10.06 -2.46
CA VAL A 122 11.51 8.62 -2.74
C VAL A 122 12.23 8.37 -4.09
N ARG A 123 12.07 9.22 -5.11
CA ARG A 123 12.77 9.10 -6.39
C ARG A 123 14.31 9.15 -6.26
N GLU A 124 14.78 9.87 -5.25
CA GLU A 124 16.20 10.11 -5.00
C GLU A 124 16.75 9.26 -3.86
N LEU A 125 15.94 8.27 -3.40
CA LEU A 125 16.33 7.43 -2.29
C LEU A 125 17.52 6.56 -2.64
N THR A 126 18.51 6.53 -1.75
CA THR A 126 19.69 5.67 -1.84
C THR A 126 19.88 4.90 -0.53
N LEU A 127 20.65 3.82 -0.57
CA LEU A 127 20.97 3.04 0.62
C LEU A 127 21.60 3.89 1.72
N GLU A 128 22.49 4.81 1.36
CA GLU A 128 23.19 5.68 2.32
C GLU A 128 22.20 6.55 3.09
N ARG A 129 21.16 7.06 2.40
CA ARG A 129 20.12 7.90 3.03
C ARG A 129 19.28 7.13 4.04
N ILE A 130 19.18 5.82 3.90
CA ILE A 130 18.39 4.95 4.80
C ILE A 130 19.26 4.12 5.74
N GLY A 131 20.52 4.51 5.95
CA GLY A 131 21.42 3.87 6.90
C GLY A 131 22.27 2.73 6.34
N GLY A 132 22.39 2.62 5.01
CA GLY A 132 23.35 1.75 4.31
C GLY A 132 22.97 0.26 4.27
N LYS A 133 21.82 -0.14 4.81
CA LYS A 133 21.36 -1.53 4.79
C LYS A 133 20.18 -1.71 3.84
N PRO A 134 20.22 -2.70 2.93
CA PRO A 134 19.07 -3.07 2.12
C PRO A 134 17.90 -3.53 2.99
N VAL A 135 16.67 -3.20 2.58
CA VAL A 135 15.45 -3.57 3.29
C VAL A 135 14.86 -4.89 2.79
N ASP A 136 14.21 -5.63 3.68
CA ASP A 136 13.60 -6.93 3.37
C ASP A 136 12.18 -6.80 2.83
N LEU A 137 11.52 -5.67 3.12
CA LEU A 137 10.15 -5.37 2.73
C LEU A 137 10.04 -3.89 2.38
N VAL A 138 9.41 -3.60 1.25
CA VAL A 138 9.03 -2.24 0.87
C VAL A 138 7.51 -2.17 0.79
N VAL A 139 6.91 -1.23 1.51
CA VAL A 139 5.50 -0.85 1.32
C VAL A 139 5.44 0.58 0.82
N GLY A 140 4.35 0.96 0.14
CA GLY A 140 4.24 2.34 -0.33
C GLY A 140 2.82 2.76 -0.66
N ASP A 141 2.48 3.97 -0.17
CA ASP A 141 1.24 4.71 -0.45
C ASP A 141 1.59 6.11 -0.99
N LEU A 142 2.09 6.15 -2.22
CA LEU A 142 2.56 7.38 -2.85
C LEU A 142 1.44 8.10 -3.60
N SER A 143 1.43 9.43 -3.53
CA SER A 143 0.44 10.26 -4.20
C SER A 143 1.10 11.25 -5.16
N PHE A 144 0.38 11.62 -6.23
CA PHE A 144 0.79 12.61 -7.22
C PHE A 144 2.02 12.24 -8.05
N ILE A 145 2.37 10.96 -8.10
CA ILE A 145 3.49 10.44 -8.86
C ILE A 145 3.17 9.04 -9.39
N PRO A 146 3.44 8.74 -10.67
CA PRO A 146 3.38 7.38 -11.19
C PRO A 146 4.42 6.48 -10.51
N LEU A 147 4.03 5.26 -10.14
CA LEU A 147 4.93 4.30 -9.48
C LEU A 147 6.15 3.95 -10.33
N GLY A 148 6.01 3.91 -11.65
CA GLY A 148 7.14 3.65 -12.56
C GLY A 148 8.32 4.60 -12.37
N LEU A 149 8.11 5.82 -11.86
CA LEU A 149 9.18 6.80 -11.60
C LEU A 149 9.92 6.56 -10.27
N VAL A 150 9.33 5.84 -9.34
CA VAL A 150 9.92 5.58 -8.01
C VAL A 150 10.43 4.14 -7.86
N LEU A 151 9.89 3.19 -8.63
CA LEU A 151 10.31 1.79 -8.62
C LEU A 151 11.83 1.60 -8.70
N PRO A 152 12.59 2.29 -9.59
CA PRO A 152 14.04 2.11 -9.64
C PRO A 152 14.75 2.46 -8.33
N ALA A 153 14.26 3.48 -7.60
CA ALA A 153 14.83 3.87 -6.32
C ALA A 153 14.50 2.86 -5.21
N LEU A 154 13.26 2.36 -5.18
CA LEU A 154 12.82 1.36 -4.23
C LEU A 154 13.57 0.03 -4.42
N VAL A 155 13.74 -0.41 -5.66
CA VAL A 155 14.49 -1.63 -6.00
C VAL A 155 15.97 -1.51 -5.57
N ARG A 156 16.61 -0.36 -5.78
CA ARG A 156 17.99 -0.14 -5.31
C ARG A 156 18.16 -0.25 -3.79
N CYS A 157 17.10 0.06 -3.04
CA CYS A 157 17.11 -0.02 -1.58
C CYS A 157 16.71 -1.40 -1.04
N ALA A 158 16.15 -2.26 -1.88
CA ALA A 158 15.67 -3.59 -1.52
C ALA A 158 16.79 -4.63 -1.51
N ALA A 159 16.74 -5.56 -0.57
CA ALA A 159 17.62 -6.72 -0.55
C ALA A 159 17.26 -7.71 -1.65
N PRO A 160 18.19 -8.57 -2.09
CA PRO A 160 17.84 -9.71 -2.95
C PRO A 160 16.74 -10.56 -2.31
N GLY A 161 15.64 -10.78 -3.04
CA GLY A 161 14.47 -11.52 -2.53
C GLY A 161 13.54 -10.74 -1.61
N ALA A 162 13.73 -9.43 -1.47
CA ALA A 162 12.80 -8.56 -0.76
C ALA A 162 11.42 -8.55 -1.42
N ASP A 163 10.39 -8.35 -0.60
CA ASP A 163 9.03 -8.11 -1.07
C ASP A 163 8.75 -6.63 -1.25
N LEU A 164 8.05 -6.29 -2.33
CA LEU A 164 7.51 -4.96 -2.55
C LEU A 164 5.98 -5.05 -2.58
N VAL A 165 5.30 -4.35 -1.68
CA VAL A 165 3.83 -4.26 -1.60
C VAL A 165 3.43 -2.82 -1.81
N LEU A 166 3.13 -2.46 -3.05
CA LEU A 166 2.93 -1.07 -3.45
C LEU A 166 1.49 -0.82 -3.89
N MET A 167 0.95 0.32 -3.44
CA MET A 167 -0.39 0.74 -3.82
C MET A 167 -0.38 1.45 -5.17
N VAL A 168 -1.03 0.82 -6.15
CA VAL A 168 -1.31 1.39 -7.47
C VAL A 168 -2.53 2.29 -7.36
N LYS A 169 -2.37 3.53 -7.75
CA LYS A 169 -3.44 4.54 -7.79
C LYS A 169 -3.74 4.91 -9.24
N PRO A 170 -4.80 4.35 -9.85
CA PRO A 170 -5.08 4.58 -11.27
C PRO A 170 -5.09 6.05 -11.67
N GLN A 171 -5.55 6.95 -10.81
CA GLN A 171 -5.60 8.38 -11.06
C GLN A 171 -4.22 9.04 -11.26
N PHE A 172 -3.14 8.39 -10.85
CA PHE A 172 -1.76 8.88 -11.07
C PHE A 172 -1.02 8.12 -12.17
N GLU A 173 -1.63 7.06 -12.71
CA GLU A 173 -1.02 6.20 -13.74
C GLU A 173 -1.57 6.45 -15.15
N VAL A 174 -2.88 6.78 -15.28
CA VAL A 174 -3.55 6.83 -16.60
C VAL A 174 -3.35 8.12 -17.41
N GLY A 175 -2.73 9.15 -16.81
CA GLY A 175 -2.62 10.46 -17.44
C GLY A 175 -3.84 11.37 -17.19
N LYS A 176 -3.60 12.67 -17.14
CA LYS A 176 -4.62 13.68 -16.75
C LYS A 176 -5.79 13.74 -17.71
N GLU A 177 -5.55 13.51 -19.00
CA GLU A 177 -6.54 13.56 -20.09
C GLU A 177 -7.57 12.43 -20.02
N ARG A 178 -7.28 11.36 -19.28
CA ARG A 178 -8.18 10.21 -19.11
C ARG A 178 -8.90 10.17 -17.76
N LEU A 179 -8.70 11.21 -16.93
CA LEU A 179 -9.41 11.35 -15.66
C LEU A 179 -10.85 11.78 -15.88
N GLY A 180 -11.76 11.12 -15.18
CA GLY A 180 -13.16 11.54 -15.11
C GLY A 180 -13.35 12.80 -14.24
N SER A 181 -14.59 13.27 -14.16
CA SER A 181 -14.97 14.38 -13.29
C SER A 181 -14.54 14.12 -11.85
N GLY A 182 -13.92 15.10 -11.21
CA GLY A 182 -13.38 15.01 -9.85
C GLY A 182 -12.07 14.20 -9.74
N GLY A 183 -11.39 13.91 -10.87
CA GLY A 183 -10.14 13.15 -10.86
C GLY A 183 -10.33 11.67 -10.58
N VAL A 184 -11.54 11.11 -10.85
CA VAL A 184 -11.86 9.71 -10.55
C VAL A 184 -11.80 8.84 -11.81
N VAL A 185 -11.07 7.74 -11.75
CA VAL A 185 -11.01 6.71 -12.80
C VAL A 185 -12.12 5.69 -12.59
N ARG A 186 -13.24 5.86 -13.34
CA ARG A 186 -14.43 5.00 -13.22
C ARG A 186 -14.38 3.76 -14.10
N SER A 187 -13.67 3.84 -15.26
CA SER A 187 -13.56 2.71 -16.19
C SER A 187 -12.77 1.58 -15.57
N ALA A 188 -13.34 0.39 -15.56
CA ALA A 188 -12.68 -0.84 -15.14
C ALA A 188 -11.45 -1.14 -16.00
N GLU A 189 -11.55 -0.88 -17.32
CA GLU A 189 -10.46 -1.07 -18.28
C GLU A 189 -9.27 -0.17 -17.96
N LEU A 190 -9.51 1.11 -17.64
CA LEU A 190 -8.45 2.04 -17.27
C LEU A 190 -7.80 1.69 -15.92
N ARG A 191 -8.58 1.18 -14.98
CA ARG A 191 -8.06 0.67 -13.70
C ARG A 191 -7.15 -0.55 -13.93
N ALA A 192 -7.61 -1.51 -14.75
CA ALA A 192 -6.82 -2.67 -15.12
C ALA A 192 -5.54 -2.28 -15.89
N GLU A 193 -5.65 -1.32 -16.84
CA GLU A 193 -4.50 -0.79 -17.58
C GLU A 193 -3.45 -0.18 -16.64
N ALA A 194 -3.87 0.60 -15.65
CA ALA A 194 -2.98 1.19 -14.65
C ALA A 194 -2.17 0.12 -13.90
N VAL A 195 -2.84 -0.94 -13.44
CA VAL A 195 -2.18 -2.06 -12.73
C VAL A 195 -1.19 -2.77 -13.65
N ARG A 196 -1.59 -3.09 -14.90
CA ARG A 196 -0.71 -3.74 -15.89
C ARG A 196 0.49 -2.86 -16.25
N THR A 197 0.30 -1.55 -16.35
CA THR A 197 1.39 -0.60 -16.64
C THR A 197 2.44 -0.62 -15.54
N VAL A 198 2.03 -0.57 -14.28
CA VAL A 198 2.96 -0.63 -13.14
C VAL A 198 3.69 -1.98 -13.09
N ALA A 199 2.97 -3.09 -13.29
CA ALA A 199 3.59 -4.42 -13.35
C ALA A 199 4.60 -4.56 -14.50
N GLY A 200 4.30 -3.97 -15.66
CA GLY A 200 5.23 -3.91 -16.81
C GLY A 200 6.51 -3.14 -16.46
N ARG A 201 6.39 -2.00 -15.78
CA ARG A 201 7.55 -1.24 -15.28
C ARG A 201 8.36 -1.99 -14.23
N ALA A 202 7.69 -2.75 -13.38
CA ALA A 202 8.36 -3.62 -12.41
C ALA A 202 9.13 -4.76 -13.10
N ALA A 203 8.55 -5.35 -14.15
CA ALA A 203 9.19 -6.41 -14.95
C ALA A 203 10.47 -5.92 -15.64
N GLU A 204 10.52 -4.67 -16.12
CA GLU A 204 11.73 -4.05 -16.68
C GLU A 204 12.89 -3.97 -15.64
N LEU A 205 12.55 -4.04 -14.35
CA LEU A 205 13.50 -4.06 -13.22
C LEU A 205 13.76 -5.48 -12.66
N GLY A 206 13.26 -6.52 -13.34
CA GLY A 206 13.44 -7.91 -12.91
C GLY A 206 12.47 -8.37 -11.81
N LEU A 207 11.43 -7.60 -11.52
CA LEU A 207 10.38 -7.99 -10.56
C LEU A 207 9.24 -8.70 -11.28
N GLY A 208 8.78 -9.82 -10.71
CA GLY A 208 7.50 -10.42 -11.07
C GLY A 208 6.44 -10.15 -10.02
N VAL A 209 5.22 -10.62 -10.26
CA VAL A 209 4.04 -10.38 -9.41
C VAL A 209 3.61 -11.66 -8.72
N LEU A 210 3.52 -11.63 -7.40
CA LEU A 210 3.05 -12.72 -6.55
C LEU A 210 1.57 -12.58 -6.19
N GLY A 211 1.02 -11.38 -6.32
CA GLY A 211 -0.39 -11.14 -6.07
C GLY A 211 -0.82 -9.72 -6.43
N VAL A 212 -2.11 -9.59 -6.72
CA VAL A 212 -2.80 -8.31 -6.89
C VAL A 212 -4.14 -8.36 -6.15
N THR A 213 -4.47 -7.29 -5.45
CA THR A 213 -5.76 -7.16 -4.75
C THR A 213 -6.23 -5.72 -4.76
N ALA A 214 -7.55 -5.51 -4.71
CA ALA A 214 -8.09 -4.18 -4.48
C ALA A 214 -7.89 -3.75 -3.03
N SER A 215 -7.66 -2.46 -2.82
CA SER A 215 -7.68 -1.88 -1.47
C SER A 215 -9.08 -2.00 -0.87
N PRO A 216 -9.22 -2.41 0.40
CA PRO A 216 -10.54 -2.51 1.05
C PRO A 216 -11.24 -1.15 1.20
N LEU A 217 -10.47 -0.06 1.14
CA LEU A 217 -10.98 1.30 1.22
C LEU A 217 -10.59 2.09 -0.03
N PRO A 218 -11.52 2.87 -0.60
CA PRO A 218 -11.20 3.78 -1.69
C PRO A 218 -10.34 4.95 -1.20
N GLY A 219 -9.67 5.60 -2.15
CA GLY A 219 -8.99 6.88 -1.93
C GLY A 219 -9.98 7.99 -1.50
N PRO A 220 -9.46 9.14 -1.02
CA PRO A 220 -10.29 10.24 -0.50
C PRO A 220 -11.33 10.77 -1.49
N SER A 221 -11.03 10.72 -2.80
CA SER A 221 -11.94 11.15 -3.87
C SER A 221 -12.83 10.03 -4.41
N GLY A 222 -12.77 8.82 -3.84
CA GLY A 222 -13.53 7.66 -4.29
C GLY A 222 -12.85 6.83 -5.38
N ASN A 223 -11.57 7.05 -5.68
CA ASN A 223 -10.83 6.16 -6.56
C ASN A 223 -10.62 4.79 -5.93
N VAL A 224 -10.87 3.73 -6.70
CA VAL A 224 -10.45 2.38 -6.33
C VAL A 224 -8.94 2.28 -6.54
N GLU A 225 -8.26 1.76 -5.54
CA GLU A 225 -6.80 1.61 -5.52
C GLU A 225 -6.47 0.12 -5.37
N TYR A 226 -5.28 -0.29 -5.81
CA TYR A 226 -4.89 -1.70 -5.86
C TYR A 226 -3.53 -1.88 -5.20
N PHE A 227 -3.27 -3.06 -4.63
CA PHE A 227 -1.95 -3.46 -4.19
C PHE A 227 -1.35 -4.47 -5.15
N LEU A 228 -0.10 -4.27 -5.51
CA LEU A 228 0.76 -5.25 -6.16
C LEU A 228 1.78 -5.78 -5.16
N TRP A 229 1.83 -7.10 -4.99
CA TRP A 229 2.89 -7.76 -4.29
C TRP A 229 3.90 -8.32 -5.30
N MET A 230 5.12 -7.83 -5.25
CA MET A 230 6.16 -8.10 -6.23
C MET A 230 7.42 -8.61 -5.55
N ARG A 231 8.17 -9.45 -6.28
CA ARG A 231 9.48 -9.98 -5.84
C ARG A 231 10.34 -10.28 -7.07
N ALA A 232 11.67 -10.17 -6.93
CA ALA A 232 12.59 -10.56 -7.97
C ALA A 232 12.47 -12.07 -8.27
N GLY A 233 12.42 -12.42 -9.56
CA GLY A 233 12.27 -13.81 -10.02
C GLY A 233 10.88 -14.41 -9.86
N ALA A 234 9.89 -13.66 -9.37
CA ALA A 234 8.49 -14.10 -9.40
C ALA A 234 7.96 -14.17 -10.85
N PRO A 235 6.83 -14.89 -11.10
CA PRO A 235 6.22 -14.94 -12.42
C PRO A 235 5.71 -13.58 -12.88
N ALA A 236 5.47 -13.45 -14.19
CA ALA A 236 4.78 -12.29 -14.74
C ALA A 236 3.34 -12.19 -14.19
N LEU A 237 2.80 -10.97 -14.15
CA LEU A 237 1.41 -10.74 -13.76
C LEU A 237 0.46 -11.53 -14.68
N ASP A 238 -0.44 -12.34 -14.08
CA ASP A 238 -1.53 -12.96 -14.80
C ASP A 238 -2.64 -11.92 -15.07
N PRO A 239 -3.03 -11.68 -16.34
CA PRO A 239 -4.13 -10.75 -16.64
C PRO A 239 -5.44 -11.09 -15.93
N ALA A 240 -5.73 -12.38 -15.71
CA ALA A 240 -6.94 -12.82 -15.03
C ALA A 240 -6.99 -12.37 -13.57
N ASP A 241 -5.84 -12.28 -12.90
CA ASP A 241 -5.76 -11.78 -11.52
C ASP A 241 -6.09 -10.28 -11.44
N VAL A 242 -5.71 -9.51 -12.47
CA VAL A 242 -6.08 -8.08 -12.56
C VAL A 242 -7.57 -7.92 -12.77
N ASP A 243 -8.14 -8.66 -13.72
CA ASP A 243 -9.57 -8.56 -14.06
C ASP A 243 -10.44 -8.92 -12.84
N ARG A 244 -10.03 -9.93 -12.08
CA ARG A 244 -10.67 -10.30 -10.81
C ARG A 244 -10.53 -9.19 -9.75
N ALA A 245 -9.32 -8.68 -9.48
CA ALA A 245 -9.11 -7.61 -8.50
C ALA A 245 -9.92 -6.35 -8.85
N VAL A 246 -10.11 -6.07 -10.14
CA VAL A 246 -10.94 -4.95 -10.61
C VAL A 246 -12.43 -5.22 -10.39
N ALA A 247 -12.89 -6.46 -10.58
CA ALA A 247 -14.28 -6.85 -10.37
C ALA A 247 -14.68 -6.87 -8.88
N GLU A 248 -13.77 -7.27 -8.00
CA GLU A 248 -13.99 -7.39 -6.55
C GLU A 248 -13.74 -6.08 -5.78
N GLY A 249 -13.14 -5.08 -6.42
CA GLY A 249 -12.85 -3.80 -5.79
C GLY A 249 -14.12 -3.06 -5.33
N PRO A 250 -14.02 -2.19 -4.31
CA PRO A 250 -15.16 -1.40 -3.85
C PRO A 250 -15.72 -0.57 -4.99
N SER A 251 -17.05 -0.65 -5.15
CA SER A 251 -17.84 0.06 -6.18
C SER A 251 -18.12 1.52 -5.78
#